data_e96750f3986b5e62a352e740770681d0
#
_entry.id   e96750f3986b5e62a352e740770681d0
#
_cell.length_a   1.000
_cell.length_b   1.000
_cell.length_c   1.000
_cell.angle_alpha   90.00
_cell.angle_beta   90.00
_cell.angle_gamma   90.00
#
_symmetry.space_group_name_H-M   'P 1'
#
loop_
_entity.id
_entity.type
_entity.pdbx_description
1 polymer ?
#
loop_
_entity_poly.entity_id
_entity_poly.type
_entity_poly.pdbx_seq_one_letter_code
_entity_poly.pdbx_strand_id
1 'polypeptide(L)'
;APLCTFRLVQGGARVIKVERAGGETARHYDRAAGGTSAYFAWLNAGKESTVLDLKSAEGLALLRRMIAKADVPVHNLVPGAMARMGLDQAALDALNSRLISLSIVGYDQQSRFADMRAYDALVQAESGICAVTGTGEERAKVGVSIADIGTGMTAHAAVLEALIERGITGKGKALEIAMFDTMAD
;
A
#
# COMPACT_ATOMS: atom_id res chain seq x y z
N ALA A 1 0.57 -2.02 1.57
CA ALA A 1 1.61 -1.23 0.89
C ALA A 1 3.04 -1.74 1.21
N PRO A 2 3.46 -1.95 2.47
CA PRO A 2 4.85 -2.30 2.79
C PRO A 2 5.35 -3.58 2.12
N LEU A 3 4.56 -4.65 2.08
CA LEU A 3 4.97 -5.92 1.46
C LEU A 3 5.12 -5.81 -0.07
N CYS A 4 4.18 -5.13 -0.74
CA CYS A 4 4.28 -4.87 -2.17
C CYS A 4 5.61 -4.20 -2.51
N THR A 5 5.93 -3.10 -1.84
CA THR A 5 7.16 -2.35 -2.08
C THR A 5 8.43 -3.09 -1.62
N PHE A 6 8.36 -3.95 -0.60
CA PHE A 6 9.45 -4.84 -0.23
C PHE A 6 9.76 -5.85 -1.35
N ARG A 7 8.75 -6.47 -1.94
CA ARG A 7 8.93 -7.37 -3.09
C ARG A 7 9.51 -6.68 -4.32
N LEU A 8 9.14 -5.42 -4.55
CA LEU A 8 9.77 -4.61 -5.61
C LEU A 8 11.26 -4.38 -5.33
N VAL A 9 11.66 -4.10 -4.06
CA VAL A 9 13.08 -4.02 -3.68
C VAL A 9 13.80 -5.33 -3.97
N GLN A 10 13.21 -6.47 -3.61
CA GLN A 10 13.79 -7.78 -3.90
C GLN A 10 13.96 -8.04 -5.41
N GLY A 11 13.10 -7.44 -6.23
CA GLY A 11 13.20 -7.43 -7.70
C GLY A 11 14.19 -6.40 -8.26
N GLY A 12 14.92 -5.68 -7.40
CA GLY A 12 15.93 -4.69 -7.81
C GLY A 12 15.42 -3.25 -7.94
N ALA A 13 14.16 -2.97 -7.60
CA ALA A 13 13.65 -1.60 -7.63
C ALA A 13 14.24 -0.75 -6.50
N ARG A 14 14.56 0.50 -6.80
CA ARG A 14 14.85 1.51 -5.79
C ARG A 14 13.54 2.00 -5.16
N VAL A 15 13.37 1.82 -3.88
CA VAL A 15 12.17 2.24 -3.15
C VAL A 15 12.51 3.29 -2.11
N ILE A 16 11.89 4.45 -2.23
CA ILE A 16 11.98 5.55 -1.27
C ILE A 16 10.71 5.58 -0.45
N LYS A 17 10.83 5.33 0.85
CA LYS A 17 9.75 5.41 1.81
C LYS A 17 9.64 6.83 2.36
N VAL A 18 8.54 7.49 2.09
CA VAL A 18 8.21 8.79 2.66
C VAL A 18 7.49 8.60 3.97
N GLU A 19 7.99 9.19 5.05
CA GLU A 19 7.45 9.08 6.39
C GLU A 19 7.22 10.46 7.00
N ARG A 20 6.29 10.55 7.94
CA ARG A 20 6.17 11.70 8.84
C ARG A 20 7.31 11.72 9.86
N ALA A 21 7.52 12.83 10.55
CA ALA A 21 8.37 12.88 11.72
C ALA A 21 7.92 11.83 12.75
N GLY A 22 8.89 11.07 13.30
CA GLY A 22 8.64 9.93 14.18
C GLY A 22 8.34 8.60 13.48
N GLY A 23 8.19 8.60 12.15
CA GLY A 23 7.99 7.39 11.36
C GLY A 23 6.58 6.81 11.41
N GLU A 24 6.42 5.62 10.85
CA GLU A 24 5.17 4.87 10.87
C GLU A 24 5.00 4.05 12.17
N THR A 25 3.75 3.68 12.46
CA THR A 25 3.37 2.95 13.69
C THR A 25 4.05 1.58 13.80
N ALA A 26 4.28 0.89 12.67
CA ALA A 26 4.93 -0.41 12.67
C ALA A 26 6.36 -0.42 13.24
N ARG A 27 7.03 0.72 13.32
CA ARG A 27 8.32 0.86 14.00
C ARG A 27 8.26 0.49 15.49
N HIS A 28 7.08 0.53 16.09
CA HIS A 28 6.84 0.39 17.52
C HIS A 28 5.99 -0.84 17.89
N TYR A 29 5.72 -1.77 16.97
CA TYR A 29 4.90 -2.96 17.24
C TYR A 29 5.57 -3.92 18.23
N ASP A 30 6.87 -4.04 18.17
CA ASP A 30 7.70 -4.88 19.07
C ASP A 30 9.12 -4.33 19.12
N ARG A 31 10.03 -5.07 19.79
CA ARG A 31 11.46 -4.75 19.90
C ARG A 31 12.37 -5.94 19.59
N ALA A 32 11.85 -6.94 18.89
CA ALA A 32 12.50 -8.22 18.68
C ALA A 32 13.74 -8.15 17.76
N ALA A 33 13.84 -7.13 16.91
CA ALA A 33 14.99 -6.93 16.02
C ALA A 33 15.94 -5.85 16.57
N GLY A 34 16.67 -6.18 17.64
CA GLY A 34 17.70 -5.29 18.19
C GLY A 34 17.15 -3.94 18.69
N GLY A 35 15.95 -3.93 19.27
CA GLY A 35 15.30 -2.71 19.77
C GLY A 35 14.35 -2.06 18.75
N THR A 36 14.30 -2.58 17.53
CA THR A 36 13.36 -2.18 16.47
C THR A 36 12.32 -3.29 16.29
N SER A 37 11.13 -2.93 15.78
CA SER A 37 10.12 -3.93 15.43
C SER A 37 10.64 -4.88 14.35
N ALA A 38 10.55 -6.19 14.61
CA ALA A 38 10.90 -7.22 13.63
C ALA A 38 10.02 -7.13 12.39
N TYR A 39 8.74 -6.81 12.57
CA TYR A 39 7.80 -6.60 11.48
C TYR A 39 8.22 -5.42 10.58
N PHE A 40 8.62 -4.30 11.20
CA PHE A 40 9.11 -3.13 10.48
C PHE A 40 10.42 -3.45 9.75
N ALA A 41 11.39 -4.07 10.43
CA ALA A 41 12.69 -4.42 9.85
C ALA A 41 12.54 -5.34 8.64
N TRP A 42 11.69 -6.36 8.75
CA TRP A 42 11.41 -7.28 7.65
C TRP A 42 10.84 -6.56 6.43
N LEU A 43 9.72 -5.83 6.60
CA LEU A 43 8.99 -5.24 5.49
C LEU A 43 9.66 -4.03 4.85
N ASN A 44 10.67 -3.45 5.52
CA ASN A 44 11.36 -2.27 5.01
C ASN A 44 12.84 -2.49 4.71
N ALA A 45 13.31 -3.73 4.74
CA ALA A 45 14.67 -4.07 4.36
C ALA A 45 14.97 -3.60 2.93
N GLY A 46 16.09 -2.91 2.75
CA GLY A 46 16.56 -2.40 1.46
C GLY A 46 15.83 -1.14 0.93
N LYS A 47 14.87 -0.59 1.67
CA LYS A 47 14.25 0.69 1.32
C LYS A 47 15.08 1.86 1.85
N GLU A 48 15.13 2.94 1.07
CA GLU A 48 15.58 4.25 1.56
C GLU A 48 14.43 4.94 2.28
N SER A 49 14.71 5.68 3.36
CA SER A 49 13.69 6.44 4.10
C SER A 49 13.97 7.93 4.03
N THR A 50 12.92 8.72 3.86
CA THR A 50 12.97 10.18 3.95
C THR A 50 11.80 10.69 4.78
N VAL A 51 12.03 11.74 5.54
CA VAL A 51 11.00 12.39 6.36
C VAL A 51 10.52 13.64 5.65
N LEU A 52 9.21 13.71 5.37
CA LEU A 52 8.57 14.89 4.82
C LEU A 52 7.34 15.27 5.66
N ASP A 53 7.20 16.56 5.95
CA ASP A 53 5.95 17.08 6.47
C ASP A 53 4.99 17.42 5.32
N LEU A 54 4.09 16.50 5.03
CA LEU A 54 3.09 16.66 3.96
C LEU A 54 1.97 17.66 4.29
N LYS A 55 1.99 18.26 5.49
CA LYS A 55 1.12 19.38 5.84
C LYS A 55 1.73 20.73 5.45
N SER A 56 3.02 20.78 5.23
CA SER A 56 3.71 21.97 4.76
C SER A 56 3.68 22.08 3.23
N ALA A 57 3.64 23.30 2.71
CA ALA A 57 3.73 23.56 1.27
C ALA A 57 5.07 23.06 0.67
N GLU A 58 6.14 23.18 1.42
CA GLU A 58 7.48 22.74 1.03
C GLU A 58 7.56 21.22 0.92
N GLY A 59 7.04 20.49 1.93
CA GLY A 59 7.00 19.02 1.92
C GLY A 59 6.15 18.48 0.77
N LEU A 60 5.00 19.11 0.48
CA LEU A 60 4.17 18.76 -0.68
C LEU A 60 4.86 19.06 -2.01
N ALA A 61 5.57 20.18 -2.12
CA ALA A 61 6.32 20.51 -3.33
C ALA A 61 7.44 19.49 -3.59
N LEU A 62 8.13 19.04 -2.53
CA LEU A 62 9.14 17.98 -2.61
C LEU A 62 8.51 16.65 -3.03
N LEU A 63 7.39 16.25 -2.42
CA LEU A 63 6.69 15.02 -2.79
C LEU A 63 6.28 15.02 -4.28
N ARG A 64 5.74 16.13 -4.78
CA ARG A 64 5.39 16.29 -6.21
C ARG A 64 6.60 16.10 -7.12
N ARG A 65 7.74 16.67 -6.76
CA ARG A 65 8.98 16.49 -7.52
C ARG A 65 9.50 15.05 -7.50
N MET A 66 9.30 14.33 -6.40
CA MET A 66 9.63 12.90 -6.30
C MET A 66 8.68 12.07 -7.19
N ILE A 67 7.37 12.31 -7.10
CA ILE A 67 6.36 11.60 -7.90
C ILE A 67 6.61 11.82 -9.40
N ALA A 68 6.92 13.05 -9.83
CA ALA A 68 7.20 13.35 -11.24
C ALA A 68 8.36 12.52 -11.83
N LYS A 69 9.24 12.00 -10.98
CA LYS A 69 10.39 11.16 -11.38
C LYS A 69 10.22 9.69 -11.03
N ALA A 70 9.16 9.34 -10.32
CA ALA A 70 8.89 7.97 -9.92
C ALA A 70 8.25 7.19 -11.07
N ASP A 71 8.40 5.87 -11.03
CA ASP A 71 7.65 4.94 -11.86
C ASP A 71 6.31 4.58 -11.23
N VAL A 72 6.32 4.35 -9.91
CA VAL A 72 5.18 3.80 -9.17
C VAL A 72 5.08 4.43 -7.78
N PRO A 73 4.24 5.45 -7.55
CA PRO A 73 3.83 5.84 -6.20
C PRO A 73 2.84 4.81 -5.65
N VAL A 74 3.11 4.36 -4.42
CA VAL A 74 2.26 3.39 -3.69
C VAL A 74 1.82 4.01 -2.37
N HIS A 75 0.53 3.96 -2.07
CA HIS A 75 0.02 4.43 -0.79
C HIS A 75 -1.16 3.58 -0.28
N ASN A 76 -1.40 3.66 1.02
CA ASN A 76 -2.59 3.14 1.71
C ASN A 76 -3.18 4.22 2.63
N LEU A 77 -3.23 5.44 2.14
CA LEU A 77 -3.83 6.56 2.85
C LEU A 77 -5.35 6.43 2.88
N VAL A 78 -5.97 7.06 3.87
CA VAL A 78 -7.44 7.10 3.95
C VAL A 78 -8.05 7.72 2.68
N PRO A 79 -9.25 7.30 2.30
CA PRO A 79 -9.94 7.81 1.11
C PRO A 79 -9.90 9.33 1.00
N GLY A 80 -9.66 9.82 -0.22
CA GLY A 80 -9.58 11.25 -0.52
C GLY A 80 -8.34 11.99 0.00
N ALA A 81 -7.41 11.34 0.71
CA ALA A 81 -6.21 12.01 1.22
C ALA A 81 -5.31 12.56 0.10
N MET A 82 -5.12 11.81 -0.99
CA MET A 82 -4.35 12.27 -2.14
C MET A 82 -4.99 13.50 -2.78
N ALA A 83 -6.30 13.48 -2.99
CA ALA A 83 -7.04 14.61 -3.55
C ALA A 83 -6.93 15.87 -2.67
N ARG A 84 -7.02 15.72 -1.33
CA ARG A 84 -6.83 16.85 -0.39
C ARG A 84 -5.42 17.46 -0.45
N MET A 85 -4.42 16.69 -0.88
CA MET A 85 -3.06 17.18 -1.13
C MET A 85 -2.87 17.74 -2.55
N GLY A 86 -3.93 17.76 -3.37
CA GLY A 86 -3.86 18.15 -4.79
C GLY A 86 -3.06 17.16 -5.62
N LEU A 87 -3.13 15.88 -5.28
CA LEU A 87 -2.50 14.74 -5.94
C LEU A 87 -3.56 13.72 -6.35
N ASP A 88 -4.73 14.20 -6.81
CA ASP A 88 -5.73 13.35 -7.46
C ASP A 88 -5.18 12.76 -8.76
N GLN A 89 -5.90 11.83 -9.37
CA GLN A 89 -5.42 11.12 -10.56
C GLN A 89 -5.11 12.09 -11.71
N ALA A 90 -5.93 13.12 -11.92
CA ALA A 90 -5.68 14.09 -12.98
C ALA A 90 -4.38 14.87 -12.75
N ALA A 91 -4.10 15.26 -11.50
CA ALA A 91 -2.85 15.92 -11.15
C ALA A 91 -1.64 14.97 -11.29
N LEU A 92 -1.79 13.70 -10.95
CA LEU A 92 -0.73 12.68 -11.13
C LEU A 92 -0.43 12.45 -12.61
N ASP A 93 -1.45 12.34 -13.45
CA ASP A 93 -1.31 12.17 -14.91
C ASP A 93 -0.63 13.38 -15.57
N ALA A 94 -0.95 14.58 -15.08
CA ALA A 94 -0.30 15.82 -15.52
C ALA A 94 1.18 15.92 -15.11
N LEU A 95 1.56 15.34 -13.97
CA LEU A 95 2.94 15.27 -13.52
C LEU A 95 3.77 14.28 -14.35
N ASN A 96 3.19 13.13 -14.68
CA ASN A 96 3.86 12.08 -15.44
C ASN A 96 2.84 11.12 -16.06
N SER A 97 2.60 11.24 -17.35
CA SER A 97 1.67 10.39 -18.10
C SER A 97 2.05 8.89 -18.15
N ARG A 98 3.24 8.54 -17.70
CA ARG A 98 3.75 7.16 -17.59
C ARG A 98 3.64 6.62 -16.16
N LEU A 99 3.11 7.39 -15.22
CA LEU A 99 3.03 7.02 -13.82
C LEU A 99 2.02 5.88 -13.62
N ILE A 100 2.40 4.86 -12.85
CA ILE A 100 1.50 3.82 -12.38
C ILE A 100 1.18 4.14 -10.93
N SER A 101 0.02 4.74 -10.65
CA SER A 101 -0.37 5.05 -9.28
C SER A 101 -1.08 3.86 -8.63
N LEU A 102 -0.61 3.41 -7.47
CA LEU A 102 -1.23 2.32 -6.73
C LEU A 102 -1.82 2.80 -5.40
N SER A 103 -3.12 2.67 -5.26
CA SER A 103 -3.86 2.82 -4.01
C SER A 103 -4.22 1.46 -3.42
N ILE A 104 -3.89 1.23 -2.15
CA ILE A 104 -4.34 0.07 -1.40
C ILE A 104 -5.40 0.56 -0.41
N VAL A 105 -6.60 0.01 -0.51
CA VAL A 105 -7.78 0.42 0.26
C VAL A 105 -8.35 -0.77 1.03
N GLY A 106 -9.21 -0.50 1.99
CA GLY A 106 -9.92 -1.56 2.73
C GLY A 106 -10.99 -2.24 1.89
N TYR A 107 -11.82 -1.42 1.27
CA TYR A 107 -12.96 -1.81 0.44
C TYR A 107 -12.94 -0.99 -0.85
N ASP A 108 -13.52 -1.54 -1.92
CA ASP A 108 -13.71 -0.83 -3.20
C ASP A 108 -14.31 0.56 -2.94
N GLN A 109 -13.68 1.57 -3.51
CA GLN A 109 -14.07 2.98 -3.33
C GLN A 109 -15.41 3.32 -4.00
N GLN A 110 -15.94 2.46 -4.86
CA GLN A 110 -17.27 2.60 -5.45
C GLN A 110 -18.34 1.87 -4.63
N SER A 111 -17.94 1.11 -3.61
CA SER A 111 -18.88 0.39 -2.76
C SER A 111 -19.45 1.29 -1.67
N ARG A 112 -20.60 0.88 -1.09
CA ARG A 112 -21.18 1.52 0.10
C ARG A 112 -20.29 1.40 1.35
N PHE A 113 -19.23 0.61 1.30
CA PHE A 113 -18.31 0.33 2.39
C PHE A 113 -17.00 1.11 2.29
N ALA A 114 -16.84 1.99 1.28
CA ALA A 114 -15.62 2.74 0.99
C ALA A 114 -15.02 3.46 2.22
N ASP A 115 -15.87 4.00 3.10
CA ASP A 115 -15.44 4.74 4.29
C ASP A 115 -15.26 3.86 5.54
N MET A 116 -15.49 2.55 5.43
CA MET A 116 -15.30 1.65 6.56
C MET A 116 -13.82 1.48 6.91
N ARG A 117 -13.56 1.33 8.20
CA ARG A 117 -12.22 0.99 8.68
C ARG A 117 -11.87 -0.43 8.31
N ALA A 118 -10.72 -0.61 7.68
CA ALA A 118 -10.17 -1.91 7.36
C ALA A 118 -8.87 -2.14 8.13
N TYR A 119 -8.82 -3.26 8.83
CA TYR A 119 -7.62 -3.85 9.42
C TYR A 119 -7.65 -5.34 9.12
N ASP A 120 -6.50 -5.98 9.09
CA ASP A 120 -6.38 -7.40 8.77
C ASP A 120 -7.44 -8.29 9.44
N ALA A 121 -7.59 -8.20 10.76
CA ALA A 121 -8.53 -9.02 11.50
C ALA A 121 -10.00 -8.73 11.16
N LEU A 122 -10.35 -7.48 10.86
CA LEU A 122 -11.71 -7.11 10.43
C LEU A 122 -12.02 -7.70 9.06
N VAL A 123 -11.09 -7.53 8.11
CA VAL A 123 -11.25 -8.06 6.76
C VAL A 123 -11.32 -9.59 6.79
N GLN A 124 -10.49 -10.27 7.59
CA GLN A 124 -10.59 -11.72 7.77
C GLN A 124 -11.98 -12.14 8.26
N ALA A 125 -12.57 -11.39 9.21
CA ALA A 125 -13.90 -11.72 9.75
C ALA A 125 -15.01 -11.49 8.72
N GLU A 126 -14.97 -10.38 8.00
CA GLU A 126 -16.03 -9.95 7.07
C GLU A 126 -15.99 -10.69 5.73
N SER A 127 -14.79 -11.07 5.24
CA SER A 127 -14.64 -11.86 4.02
C SER A 127 -15.08 -13.32 4.17
N GLY A 128 -15.34 -13.78 5.40
CA GLY A 128 -15.72 -15.15 5.67
C GLY A 128 -14.56 -16.13 5.86
N ILE A 129 -13.31 -15.74 5.69
CA ILE A 129 -12.16 -16.63 5.84
C ILE A 129 -12.09 -17.25 7.25
N CYS A 130 -12.52 -16.50 8.27
CA CYS A 130 -12.62 -17.03 9.64
C CYS A 130 -13.63 -18.17 9.78
N ALA A 131 -14.64 -18.25 8.91
CA ALA A 131 -15.64 -19.31 8.96
C ALA A 131 -15.13 -20.62 8.36
N VAL A 132 -14.19 -20.54 7.42
CA VAL A 132 -13.59 -21.70 6.72
C VAL A 132 -12.25 -22.15 7.32
N THR A 133 -11.68 -21.36 8.22
CA THR A 133 -10.35 -21.65 8.82
C THR A 133 -10.46 -22.41 10.14
N GLY A 134 -11.61 -22.50 10.77
CA GLY A 134 -11.82 -23.21 12.03
C GLY A 134 -12.04 -24.71 11.86
N THR A 135 -12.39 -25.37 12.96
CA THR A 135 -12.75 -26.80 13.01
C THR A 135 -14.20 -26.93 13.48
N GLY A 136 -15.08 -27.53 12.66
CA GLY A 136 -16.47 -27.78 13.03
C GLY A 136 -17.21 -26.49 13.39
N GLU A 137 -17.63 -26.37 14.67
CA GLU A 137 -18.36 -25.20 15.17
C GLU A 137 -17.47 -24.02 15.60
N GLU A 138 -16.16 -24.24 15.72
CA GLU A 138 -15.19 -23.21 16.13
C GLU A 138 -14.65 -22.46 14.92
N ARG A 139 -14.91 -21.16 14.89
CA ARG A 139 -14.36 -20.25 13.89
C ARG A 139 -13.01 -19.70 14.37
N ALA A 140 -12.04 -19.61 13.48
CA ALA A 140 -10.72 -19.10 13.82
C ALA A 140 -10.21 -18.13 12.76
N LYS A 141 -9.55 -17.05 13.19
CA LYS A 141 -8.78 -16.24 12.27
C LYS A 141 -7.48 -16.94 11.89
N VAL A 142 -6.95 -16.67 10.71
CA VAL A 142 -5.60 -17.08 10.33
C VAL A 142 -4.59 -16.40 11.26
N GLY A 143 -3.62 -17.15 11.76
CA GLY A 143 -2.67 -16.66 12.77
C GLY A 143 -1.72 -15.56 12.28
N VAL A 144 -1.47 -15.49 10.95
CA VAL A 144 -0.72 -14.40 10.32
C VAL A 144 -1.67 -13.34 9.78
N SER A 145 -1.17 -12.14 9.47
CA SER A 145 -1.94 -11.05 8.83
C SER A 145 -2.19 -11.38 7.36
N ILE A 146 -3.03 -12.40 7.10
CA ILE A 146 -3.22 -12.96 5.75
C ILE A 146 -3.85 -11.95 4.79
N ALA A 147 -4.76 -11.09 5.27
CA ALA A 147 -5.38 -10.06 4.45
C ALA A 147 -4.36 -9.01 4.02
N ASP A 148 -3.49 -8.54 4.92
CA ASP A 148 -2.39 -7.64 4.60
C ASP A 148 -1.38 -8.28 3.64
N ILE A 149 -1.03 -9.56 3.87
CA ILE A 149 -0.07 -10.30 3.06
C ILE A 149 -0.64 -10.55 1.66
N GLY A 150 -1.84 -11.10 1.55
CA GLY A 150 -2.52 -11.35 0.27
C GLY A 150 -2.63 -10.08 -0.55
N THR A 151 -3.17 -9.01 0.04
CA THR A 151 -3.28 -7.70 -0.61
C THR A 151 -1.92 -7.18 -1.09
N GLY A 152 -0.88 -7.32 -0.26
CA GLY A 152 0.47 -6.92 -0.64
C GLY A 152 1.04 -7.71 -1.82
N MET A 153 0.70 -9.00 -1.91
CA MET A 153 1.09 -9.86 -3.04
C MET A 153 0.32 -9.54 -4.31
N THR A 154 -0.99 -9.36 -4.21
CA THR A 154 -1.86 -8.96 -5.34
C THR A 154 -1.43 -7.58 -5.87
N ALA A 155 -1.20 -6.62 -4.98
CA ALA A 155 -0.71 -5.31 -5.34
C ALA A 155 0.65 -5.35 -6.07
N HIS A 156 1.55 -6.24 -5.65
CA HIS A 156 2.83 -6.45 -6.34
C HIS A 156 2.62 -7.01 -7.75
N ALA A 157 1.77 -8.03 -7.92
CA ALA A 157 1.45 -8.61 -9.23
C ALA A 157 0.84 -7.56 -10.16
N ALA A 158 -0.16 -6.78 -9.69
CA ALA A 158 -0.79 -5.72 -10.45
C ALA A 158 0.21 -4.63 -10.92
N VAL A 159 1.18 -4.28 -10.08
CA VAL A 159 2.26 -3.34 -10.49
C VAL A 159 3.11 -3.93 -11.60
N LEU A 160 3.48 -5.22 -11.53
CA LEU A 160 4.28 -5.87 -12.58
C LEU A 160 3.51 -5.95 -13.90
N GLU A 161 2.23 -6.30 -13.87
CA GLU A 161 1.34 -6.30 -15.05
C GLU A 161 1.24 -4.91 -15.67
N ALA A 162 1.04 -3.87 -14.85
CA ALA A 162 0.98 -2.49 -15.31
C ALA A 162 2.32 -2.00 -15.90
N LEU A 163 3.45 -2.47 -15.36
CA LEU A 163 4.78 -2.16 -15.92
C LEU A 163 4.98 -2.83 -17.31
N ILE A 164 4.50 -4.06 -17.47
CA ILE A 164 4.53 -4.78 -18.78
C ILE A 164 3.65 -4.01 -19.78
N GLU A 165 2.42 -3.68 -19.40
CA GLU A 165 1.49 -2.92 -20.24
C GLU A 165 2.08 -1.57 -20.62
N ARG A 166 2.67 -0.85 -19.66
CA ARG A 166 3.36 0.42 -19.91
C ARG A 166 4.52 0.28 -20.89
N GLY A 167 5.23 -0.85 -20.85
CA GLY A 167 6.30 -1.17 -21.81
C GLY A 167 5.79 -1.23 -23.25
N ILE A 168 4.55 -1.65 -23.45
CA ILE A 168 3.90 -1.78 -24.76
C ILE A 168 3.24 -0.46 -25.17
N THR A 169 2.46 0.14 -24.26
CA THR A 169 1.60 1.29 -24.56
C THR A 169 2.30 2.64 -24.40
N GLY A 170 3.37 2.68 -23.64
CA GLY A 170 4.05 3.91 -23.24
C GLY A 170 3.31 4.72 -22.16
N LYS A 171 2.13 4.26 -21.70
CA LYS A 171 1.26 4.99 -20.75
C LYS A 171 1.22 4.31 -19.40
N GLY A 172 1.12 5.12 -18.35
CA GLY A 172 0.81 4.66 -16.99
C GLY A 172 -0.68 4.43 -16.79
N LYS A 173 -1.06 4.01 -15.59
CA LYS A 173 -2.46 3.86 -15.18
C LYS A 173 -2.63 3.92 -13.67
N ALA A 174 -3.86 4.16 -13.22
CA ALA A 174 -4.24 4.00 -11.82
C ALA A 174 -4.58 2.55 -11.52
N LEU A 175 -4.12 2.09 -10.36
CA LEU A 175 -4.45 0.79 -9.79
C LEU A 175 -5.07 1.01 -8.41
N GLU A 176 -6.14 0.30 -8.13
CA GLU A 176 -6.73 0.19 -6.80
C GLU A 176 -6.82 -1.29 -6.42
N ILE A 177 -6.35 -1.63 -5.22
CA ILE A 177 -6.43 -2.99 -4.68
C ILE A 177 -7.14 -2.91 -3.34
N ALA A 178 -8.32 -3.50 -3.26
CA ALA A 178 -9.10 -3.59 -2.02
C ALA A 178 -8.73 -4.85 -1.24
N MET A 179 -8.53 -4.68 0.08
CA MET A 179 -8.19 -5.80 0.97
C MET A 179 -9.33 -6.82 1.03
N PHE A 180 -10.58 -6.34 1.09
CA PHE A 180 -11.75 -7.20 1.16
C PHE A 180 -11.87 -8.07 -0.09
N ASP A 181 -11.76 -7.48 -1.27
CA ASP A 181 -11.88 -8.20 -2.54
C ASP A 181 -10.78 -9.26 -2.69
N THR A 182 -9.54 -8.91 -2.31
CA THR A 182 -8.41 -9.87 -2.30
C THR A 182 -8.67 -11.08 -1.39
N MET A 183 -9.46 -10.92 -0.33
CA MET A 183 -9.75 -12.02 0.60
C MET A 183 -11.04 -12.77 0.24
N ALA A 184 -11.91 -12.18 -0.57
CA ALA A 184 -13.15 -12.79 -1.04
C ALA A 184 -12.94 -13.69 -2.27
N ASP A 185 -11.85 -13.45 -3.04
CA ASP A 185 -11.41 -14.26 -4.16
C ASP A 185 -10.77 -15.60 -3.70
#